data_4ce4b555cbb9ff3c3b164f91524fd041
#
_entry.id   4ce4b555cbb9ff3c3b164f91524fd041
#
_cell.length_a   1.000
_cell.length_b   1.000
_cell.length_c   1.000
_cell.angle_alpha   90.00
_cell.angle_beta   90.00
_cell.angle_gamma   90.00
#
_symmetry.space_group_name_H-M   'P 1'
#
loop_
_entity.id
_entity.type
_entity.pdbx_description
1 polymer ?
#
loop_
_entity_poly.entity_id
_entity_poly.type
_entity_poly.pdbx_seq_one_letter_code
_entity_poly.pdbx_strand_id
1 'polypeptide(L)'
;MNNGKDFAFGARLSVVDDAACAAATGVAVDEVACAGAGREAASGLPDKRRVAASFSKAAASYDSVAQLQRDVGHALLARLPADLQPLQWLDLGSGTGYFSRVLAQRFPDVAGVALDIAEGMLTHSRAQGGATWHVAGDAEQLPLRDNRCDLIYSSLAVQWCSDFAAVLAEAQRVLQPGSVLAFASLCTGTLHELRQSWRAVDGRVHVNRFREFADYQRLCADSGLEVLSLDNVPHVLHYADVRGLTHELKNLGAHNLNPGRPDGLTGRARMLRLLHAYETFRTPLGLPATYQVVYAVLRKPLEQGQP
;
A
#
# COMPACT_ATOMS: atom_id res chain seq x y z
N MET A 1 -32.39 12.39 -13.46
CA MET A 1 -32.90 11.18 -12.75
C MET A 1 -31.68 10.51 -12.14
N ASN A 2 -31.54 10.68 -10.83
CA ASN A 2 -30.32 10.35 -10.10
C ASN A 2 -30.37 8.87 -9.69
N ASN A 3 -29.73 8.00 -10.47
CA ASN A 3 -29.55 6.60 -10.08
C ASN A 3 -28.38 6.51 -9.11
N GLY A 4 -28.62 6.85 -7.84
CA GLY A 4 -27.74 6.51 -6.75
C GLY A 4 -27.65 5.00 -6.62
N LYS A 5 -26.61 4.40 -7.22
CA LYS A 5 -26.29 2.99 -6.95
C LYS A 5 -25.74 2.92 -5.54
N ASP A 6 -26.53 2.37 -4.63
CA ASP A 6 -26.17 2.13 -3.24
C ASP A 6 -24.92 1.27 -3.14
N PHE A 7 -23.82 1.86 -2.74
CA PHE A 7 -22.68 1.14 -2.20
C PHE A 7 -23.12 0.57 -0.85
N ALA A 8 -23.52 -0.68 -0.83
CA ALA A 8 -23.91 -1.32 0.39
C ALA A 8 -22.69 -1.93 1.06
N PHE A 9 -22.26 -1.32 2.14
CA PHE A 9 -21.16 -1.75 2.98
C PHE A 9 -21.58 -2.85 3.95
N GLY A 10 -20.71 -3.84 4.17
CA GLY A 10 -20.85 -4.82 5.27
C GLY A 10 -20.61 -4.14 6.63
N ALA A 11 -21.25 -4.66 7.68
CA ALA A 11 -21.26 -4.06 9.00
C ALA A 11 -19.91 -4.08 9.71
N ARG A 12 -19.09 -3.05 9.50
CA ARG A 12 -18.04 -2.48 10.37
C ARG A 12 -17.38 -1.31 9.62
N LEU A 13 -18.03 -0.16 9.68
CA LEU A 13 -17.55 1.07 9.05
C LEU A 13 -17.26 2.11 10.12
N SER A 14 -16.05 2.67 10.10
CA SER A 14 -15.85 4.05 10.47
C SER A 14 -15.77 4.86 9.18
N VAL A 15 -16.90 5.39 8.73
CA VAL A 15 -16.90 6.48 7.74
C VAL A 15 -16.50 7.72 8.51
N VAL A 16 -15.44 8.39 8.08
CA VAL A 16 -15.12 9.72 8.63
C VAL A 16 -16.12 10.70 8.04
N ASP A 17 -17.27 10.84 8.69
CA ASP A 17 -18.31 11.80 8.30
C ASP A 17 -18.22 13.06 9.13
N ASP A 18 -18.48 14.20 8.47
CA ASP A 18 -18.64 15.49 9.11
C ASP A 18 -19.90 15.54 9.98
N ALA A 19 -19.76 16.20 11.13
CA ALA A 19 -20.82 16.45 12.09
C ALA A 19 -21.98 17.23 11.50
N ALA A 20 -23.03 16.54 11.06
CA ALA A 20 -24.37 17.09 10.95
C ALA A 20 -25.42 15.97 10.82
N CYS A 21 -25.73 15.30 11.92
CA CYS A 21 -27.09 14.81 12.23
C CYS A 21 -27.15 14.39 13.69
N ALA A 22 -27.44 15.34 14.54
CA ALA A 22 -27.93 15.06 15.90
C ALA A 22 -29.42 14.76 15.82
N ALA A 23 -29.81 13.74 16.56
CA ALA A 23 -31.15 13.34 16.94
C ALA A 23 -31.77 12.19 16.14
N ALA A 24 -31.61 10.98 16.65
CA ALA A 24 -32.70 10.10 17.10
C ALA A 24 -32.21 8.66 17.33
N THR A 25 -32.60 8.17 18.49
CA THR A 25 -32.72 6.78 18.97
C THR A 25 -31.49 6.18 19.64
N GLY A 26 -31.61 6.20 21.02
CA GLY A 26 -30.75 5.42 21.91
C GLY A 26 -30.96 3.91 21.70
N VAL A 27 -29.87 3.24 21.49
CA VAL A 27 -29.70 1.80 21.74
C VAL A 27 -28.36 1.63 22.42
N ALA A 28 -28.40 1.08 23.62
CA ALA A 28 -27.22 0.72 24.41
C ALA A 28 -26.36 -0.26 23.62
N VAL A 29 -25.04 0.04 23.48
CA VAL A 29 -24.06 -0.89 22.96
C VAL A 29 -23.46 -1.65 24.14
N ASP A 30 -23.79 -2.94 24.21
CA ASP A 30 -23.11 -3.89 25.09
C ASP A 30 -21.63 -4.01 24.68
N GLU A 31 -20.77 -3.88 25.67
CA GLU A 31 -19.34 -4.13 25.60
C GLU A 31 -19.09 -5.62 25.28
N VAL A 32 -18.86 -5.97 24.03
CA VAL A 32 -18.34 -7.29 23.68
C VAL A 32 -16.82 -7.23 23.78
N ALA A 33 -16.32 -7.80 24.86
CA ALA A 33 -14.90 -8.04 25.10
C ALA A 33 -14.25 -8.76 23.90
N CYS A 34 -13.28 -8.12 23.25
CA CYS A 34 -12.37 -8.73 22.28
C CYS A 34 -11.42 -9.67 23.02
N ALA A 35 -11.82 -10.93 23.18
CA ALA A 35 -10.90 -12.03 23.47
C ALA A 35 -10.31 -12.52 22.14
N GLY A 36 -9.14 -12.03 21.79
CA GLY A 36 -8.34 -12.40 20.63
C GLY A 36 -6.87 -12.38 20.99
N ALA A 37 -6.51 -13.04 22.11
CA ALA A 37 -5.12 -13.32 22.42
C ALA A 37 -4.67 -14.54 21.63
N GLY A 38 -3.56 -14.46 20.91
CA GLY A 38 -2.76 -15.62 20.57
C GLY A 38 -2.60 -15.98 19.11
N ARG A 39 -2.04 -15.05 18.31
CA ARG A 39 -1.19 -15.38 17.14
C ARG A 39 -0.15 -14.27 16.91
N GLU A 40 0.57 -13.94 17.96
CA GLU A 40 1.79 -13.13 17.85
C GLU A 40 3.00 -14.04 17.62
N ALA A 41 3.91 -13.55 16.77
CA ALA A 41 5.26 -14.02 16.56
C ALA A 41 5.49 -15.16 15.56
N ALA A 42 5.17 -14.95 14.26
CA ALA A 42 5.80 -15.74 13.20
C ALA A 42 6.18 -14.98 11.93
N SER A 43 5.69 -13.74 11.67
CA SER A 43 5.89 -13.12 10.34
C SER A 43 7.11 -12.21 10.22
N GLY A 44 7.67 -11.70 11.30
CA GLY A 44 8.74 -10.67 11.23
C GLY A 44 8.35 -9.41 10.48
N LEU A 45 7.07 -9.27 10.11
CA LEU A 45 6.49 -8.11 9.44
C LEU A 45 6.02 -7.07 10.47
N PRO A 46 5.93 -5.79 10.09
CA PRO A 46 5.46 -4.73 10.97
C PRO A 46 4.00 -4.93 11.40
N ASP A 47 3.68 -4.52 12.64
CA ASP A 47 2.31 -4.44 13.14
C ASP A 47 1.52 -3.40 12.32
N LYS A 48 0.35 -3.76 11.82
CA LYS A 48 -0.56 -2.91 11.04
C LYS A 48 -0.92 -1.60 11.74
N ARG A 49 -1.10 -1.61 13.07
CA ARG A 49 -1.36 -0.39 13.86
C ARG A 49 -0.19 0.57 13.81
N ARG A 50 1.04 0.06 13.89
CA ARG A 50 2.26 0.87 13.75
C ARG A 50 2.40 1.42 12.34
N VAL A 51 2.07 0.63 11.33
CA VAL A 51 2.05 1.07 9.93
C VAL A 51 1.05 2.22 9.76
N ALA A 52 -0.20 2.04 10.17
CA ALA A 52 -1.24 3.05 10.10
C ALA A 52 -0.85 4.35 10.82
N ALA A 53 -0.31 4.26 12.05
CA ALA A 53 0.13 5.42 12.81
C ALA A 53 1.30 6.15 12.15
N SER A 54 2.26 5.42 11.57
CA SER A 54 3.41 6.02 10.89
C SER A 54 3.00 6.79 9.64
N PHE A 55 2.17 6.20 8.80
CA PHE A 55 1.67 6.85 7.58
C PHE A 55 0.71 8.00 7.89
N SER A 56 -0.20 7.85 8.87
CA SER A 56 -1.06 8.96 9.31
C SER A 56 -0.26 10.20 9.71
N LYS A 57 0.85 10.00 10.45
CA LYS A 57 1.75 11.09 10.85
C LYS A 57 2.49 11.71 9.67
N ALA A 58 2.80 10.95 8.64
CA ALA A 58 3.55 11.39 7.47
C ALA A 58 2.68 12.09 6.41
N ALA A 59 1.34 12.06 6.51
CA ALA A 59 0.42 12.50 5.46
C ALA A 59 0.72 13.90 4.90
N ALA A 60 1.08 14.86 5.76
CA ALA A 60 1.37 16.24 5.33
C ALA A 60 2.70 16.39 4.58
N SER A 61 3.70 15.53 4.83
CA SER A 61 5.03 15.59 4.18
C SER A 61 5.20 14.60 3.04
N TYR A 62 4.30 13.62 2.93
CA TYR A 62 4.43 12.47 2.02
C TYR A 62 4.65 12.90 0.57
N ASP A 63 3.77 13.72 0.03
CA ASP A 63 3.81 14.10 -1.39
C ASP A 63 5.04 14.92 -1.78
N SER A 64 5.69 15.60 -0.82
CA SER A 64 6.91 16.39 -1.07
C SER A 64 8.13 15.52 -1.40
N VAL A 65 8.12 14.23 -1.05
CA VAL A 65 9.23 13.28 -1.20
C VAL A 65 8.85 12.00 -1.93
N ALA A 66 7.61 11.88 -2.43
CA ALA A 66 7.06 10.65 -3.01
C ALA A 66 7.37 10.49 -4.51
N GLN A 67 8.59 10.81 -4.96
CA GLN A 67 8.92 10.71 -6.41
C GLN A 67 8.89 9.26 -6.89
N LEU A 68 9.53 8.33 -6.15
CA LEU A 68 9.50 6.90 -6.48
C LEU A 68 8.05 6.37 -6.57
N GLN A 69 7.20 6.77 -5.59
CA GLN A 69 5.81 6.32 -5.56
C GLN A 69 5.04 6.79 -6.79
N ARG A 70 5.27 8.02 -7.24
CA ARG A 70 4.68 8.54 -8.49
C ARG A 70 5.17 7.78 -9.70
N ASP A 71 6.48 7.58 -9.84
CA ASP A 71 7.07 6.89 -10.98
C ASP A 71 6.57 5.44 -11.07
N VAL A 72 6.57 4.73 -9.95
CA VAL A 72 6.06 3.35 -9.85
C VAL A 72 4.57 3.28 -10.18
N GLY A 73 3.76 4.16 -9.60
CA GLY A 73 2.34 4.13 -9.88
C GLY A 73 2.01 4.50 -11.33
N HIS A 74 2.65 5.49 -11.93
CA HIS A 74 2.45 5.77 -13.36
C HIS A 74 2.90 4.61 -14.25
N ALA A 75 4.00 3.93 -13.90
CA ALA A 75 4.43 2.72 -14.61
C ALA A 75 3.42 1.56 -14.44
N LEU A 76 2.74 1.45 -13.30
CA LEU A 76 1.65 0.49 -13.08
C LEU A 76 0.42 0.86 -13.93
N LEU A 77 0.01 2.14 -13.96
CA LEU A 77 -1.10 2.61 -14.79
C LEU A 77 -0.89 2.35 -16.29
N ALA A 78 0.36 2.42 -16.75
CA ALA A 78 0.70 2.12 -18.14
C ALA A 78 0.59 0.64 -18.49
N ARG A 79 0.51 -0.26 -17.49
CA ARG A 79 0.33 -1.71 -17.67
C ARG A 79 -1.13 -2.15 -17.67
N LEU A 80 -2.06 -1.27 -17.34
CA LEU A 80 -3.48 -1.58 -17.40
C LEU A 80 -3.88 -1.90 -18.86
N PRO A 81 -4.81 -2.85 -19.07
CA PRO A 81 -5.36 -3.11 -20.39
C PRO A 81 -5.83 -1.81 -21.08
N ALA A 82 -5.52 -1.67 -22.36
CA ALA A 82 -5.82 -0.43 -23.10
C ALA A 82 -7.33 -0.22 -23.30
N ASP A 83 -8.09 -1.30 -23.34
CA ASP A 83 -9.53 -1.37 -23.49
C ASP A 83 -10.30 -1.35 -22.15
N LEU A 84 -9.62 -1.19 -21.03
CA LEU A 84 -10.24 -1.17 -19.71
C LEU A 84 -11.19 0.02 -19.56
N GLN A 85 -12.46 -0.27 -19.31
CA GLN A 85 -13.54 0.70 -19.07
C GLN A 85 -14.24 0.35 -17.75
N PRO A 86 -13.67 0.71 -16.59
CA PRO A 86 -14.26 0.37 -15.32
C PRO A 86 -15.52 1.21 -15.07
N LEU A 87 -16.53 0.62 -14.45
CA LEU A 87 -17.69 1.34 -13.92
C LEU A 87 -17.48 1.77 -12.46
N GLN A 88 -16.58 1.08 -11.76
CA GLN A 88 -16.17 1.39 -10.40
C GLN A 88 -14.71 0.98 -10.17
N TRP A 89 -13.94 1.87 -9.55
CA TRP A 89 -12.57 1.56 -9.18
C TRP A 89 -12.32 1.69 -7.68
N LEU A 90 -11.38 0.91 -7.19
CA LEU A 90 -10.83 0.93 -5.84
C LEU A 90 -9.35 1.27 -5.90
N ASP A 91 -8.94 2.36 -5.26
CA ASP A 91 -7.55 2.69 -4.94
C ASP A 91 -7.22 2.11 -3.56
N LEU A 92 -6.55 0.96 -3.56
CA LEU A 92 -6.26 0.16 -2.37
C LEU A 92 -4.91 0.55 -1.76
N GLY A 93 -4.93 1.10 -0.55
CA GLY A 93 -3.79 1.77 0.07
C GLY A 93 -3.55 3.12 -0.59
N SER A 94 -4.62 3.93 -0.69
CA SER A 94 -4.67 5.18 -1.47
C SER A 94 -3.74 6.28 -0.98
N GLY A 95 -3.25 6.20 0.27
CA GLY A 95 -2.39 7.20 0.90
C GLY A 95 -3.01 8.60 0.82
N THR A 96 -2.24 9.56 0.31
CA THR A 96 -2.67 10.96 0.12
C THR A 96 -3.68 11.16 -1.02
N GLY A 97 -4.11 10.08 -1.69
CA GLY A 97 -5.07 10.13 -2.79
C GLY A 97 -4.47 10.61 -4.12
N TYR A 98 -3.15 10.60 -4.27
CA TYR A 98 -2.52 11.00 -5.54
C TYR A 98 -3.07 10.16 -6.70
N PHE A 99 -3.06 8.83 -6.58
CA PHE A 99 -3.58 7.96 -7.65
C PHE A 99 -5.10 7.94 -7.72
N SER A 100 -5.81 8.19 -6.64
CA SER A 100 -7.26 8.42 -6.69
C SER A 100 -7.61 9.58 -7.62
N ARG A 101 -6.85 10.70 -7.56
CA ARG A 101 -7.01 11.84 -8.49
C ARG A 101 -6.65 11.48 -9.93
N VAL A 102 -5.57 10.72 -10.14
CA VAL A 102 -5.16 10.28 -11.48
C VAL A 102 -6.18 9.31 -12.09
N LEU A 103 -6.72 8.38 -11.30
CA LEU A 103 -7.78 7.46 -11.74
C LEU A 103 -9.06 8.22 -12.09
N ALA A 104 -9.47 9.20 -11.28
CA ALA A 104 -10.63 10.04 -11.58
C ALA A 104 -10.46 10.85 -12.87
N GLN A 105 -9.23 11.31 -13.17
CA GLN A 105 -8.93 11.98 -14.44
C GLN A 105 -8.93 11.02 -15.64
N ARG A 106 -8.43 9.80 -15.44
CA ARG A 106 -8.39 8.77 -16.50
C ARG A 106 -9.77 8.21 -16.82
N PHE A 107 -10.62 8.08 -15.81
CA PHE A 107 -11.96 7.51 -15.91
C PHE A 107 -12.98 8.53 -15.37
N PRO A 108 -13.26 9.60 -16.15
CA PRO A 108 -14.20 10.62 -15.74
C PRO A 108 -15.59 10.01 -15.58
N ASP A 109 -16.37 10.54 -14.63
CA ASP A 109 -17.73 10.10 -14.29
C ASP A 109 -17.83 8.67 -13.70
N VAL A 110 -16.70 8.02 -13.42
CA VAL A 110 -16.64 6.73 -12.77
C VAL A 110 -16.50 6.89 -11.26
N ALA A 111 -17.39 6.22 -10.52
CA ALA A 111 -17.34 6.23 -9.06
C ALA A 111 -16.09 5.51 -8.54
N GLY A 112 -15.35 6.15 -7.65
CA GLY A 112 -14.11 5.63 -7.08
C GLY A 112 -14.12 5.57 -5.56
N VAL A 113 -13.46 4.55 -5.02
CA VAL A 113 -13.22 4.36 -3.58
C VAL A 113 -11.74 4.51 -3.31
N ALA A 114 -11.38 5.42 -2.42
CA ALA A 114 -10.05 5.49 -1.80
C ALA A 114 -10.11 4.72 -0.47
N LEU A 115 -9.34 3.64 -0.35
CA LEU A 115 -9.28 2.83 0.86
C LEU A 115 -7.85 2.82 1.41
N ASP A 116 -7.72 3.11 2.70
CA ASP A 116 -6.45 3.04 3.41
C ASP A 116 -6.67 2.63 4.87
N ILE A 117 -5.66 2.01 5.48
CA ILE A 117 -5.66 1.68 6.90
C ILE A 117 -5.29 2.90 7.77
N ALA A 118 -4.65 3.90 7.18
CA ALA A 118 -4.16 5.11 7.84
C ALA A 118 -5.17 6.25 7.70
N GLU A 119 -6.00 6.47 8.72
CA GLU A 119 -7.04 7.52 8.72
C GLU A 119 -6.51 8.93 8.43
N GLY A 120 -5.28 9.26 8.90
CA GLY A 120 -4.65 10.54 8.61
C GLY A 120 -4.36 10.73 7.12
N MET A 121 -4.05 9.65 6.39
CA MET A 121 -3.93 9.66 4.93
C MET A 121 -5.28 9.94 4.26
N LEU A 122 -6.35 9.26 4.69
CA LEU A 122 -7.70 9.47 4.14
C LEU A 122 -8.22 10.88 4.41
N THR A 123 -7.95 11.44 5.58
CA THR A 123 -8.30 12.82 5.91
C THR A 123 -7.62 13.79 4.94
N HIS A 124 -6.32 13.58 4.67
CA HIS A 124 -5.57 14.38 3.70
C HIS A 124 -6.12 14.18 2.28
N SER A 125 -6.32 12.93 1.86
CA SER A 125 -6.87 12.58 0.54
C SER A 125 -8.23 13.22 0.28
N ARG A 126 -9.13 13.18 1.26
CA ARG A 126 -10.47 13.79 1.18
C ARG A 126 -10.40 15.28 0.90
N ALA A 127 -9.49 16.00 1.55
CA ALA A 127 -9.28 17.42 1.33
C ALA A 127 -8.77 17.74 -0.09
N GLN A 128 -8.11 16.79 -0.76
CA GLN A 128 -7.57 16.93 -2.11
C GLN A 128 -8.56 16.46 -3.21
N GLY A 129 -9.60 15.70 -2.83
CA GLY A 129 -10.58 15.14 -3.77
C GLY A 129 -10.06 13.96 -4.58
N GLY A 130 -10.78 13.60 -5.65
CA GLY A 130 -10.45 12.53 -6.60
C GLY A 130 -11.32 11.29 -6.43
N ALA A 131 -11.49 10.78 -5.22
CA ALA A 131 -12.39 9.65 -4.96
C ALA A 131 -13.79 10.10 -4.54
N THR A 132 -14.80 9.30 -4.88
CA THR A 132 -16.18 9.52 -4.46
C THR A 132 -16.36 9.19 -2.97
N TRP A 133 -15.71 8.10 -2.51
CA TRP A 133 -15.75 7.66 -1.12
C TRP A 133 -14.34 7.43 -0.57
N HIS A 134 -14.18 7.73 0.72
CA HIS A 134 -12.95 7.49 1.47
C HIS A 134 -13.28 6.54 2.62
N VAL A 135 -12.66 5.37 2.63
CA VAL A 135 -13.00 4.25 3.52
C VAL A 135 -11.76 3.82 4.30
N ALA A 136 -11.84 3.88 5.62
CA ALA A 136 -10.83 3.25 6.47
C ALA A 136 -11.04 1.74 6.47
N GLY A 137 -9.99 0.98 6.09
CA GLY A 137 -10.12 -0.48 5.97
C GLY A 137 -8.78 -1.19 5.82
N ASP A 138 -8.82 -2.50 6.08
CA ASP A 138 -7.70 -3.40 5.93
C ASP A 138 -7.79 -4.13 4.58
N ALA A 139 -6.70 -4.12 3.82
CA ALA A 139 -6.62 -4.82 2.54
C ALA A 139 -6.80 -6.35 2.66
N GLU A 140 -6.51 -6.91 3.83
CA GLU A 140 -6.69 -8.35 4.11
C GLU A 140 -8.14 -8.69 4.53
N GLN A 141 -9.02 -7.69 4.72
CA GLN A 141 -10.44 -7.83 5.02
C GLN A 141 -11.19 -6.61 4.53
N LEU A 142 -11.49 -6.55 3.24
CA LEU A 142 -12.11 -5.39 2.60
C LEU A 142 -13.56 -5.20 3.07
N PRO A 143 -13.95 -4.00 3.54
CA PRO A 143 -15.32 -3.69 3.94
C PRO A 143 -16.21 -3.41 2.70
N LEU A 144 -16.06 -4.21 1.65
CA LEU A 144 -16.80 -4.11 0.40
C LEU A 144 -17.51 -5.43 0.13
N ARG A 145 -18.67 -5.34 -0.55
CA ARG A 145 -19.42 -6.54 -0.98
C ARG A 145 -18.72 -7.22 -2.14
N ASP A 146 -19.10 -8.49 -2.35
CA ASP A 146 -18.64 -9.30 -3.49
C ASP A 146 -19.04 -8.66 -4.82
N ASN A 147 -18.19 -8.82 -5.84
CA ASN A 147 -18.46 -8.41 -7.23
C ASN A 147 -18.88 -6.93 -7.34
N ARG A 148 -18.07 -6.01 -6.79
CA ARG A 148 -18.40 -4.57 -6.76
C ARG A 148 -17.41 -3.68 -7.51
N CYS A 149 -16.22 -4.15 -7.80
CA CYS A 149 -15.20 -3.34 -8.48
C CYS A 149 -14.84 -3.94 -9.83
N ASP A 150 -14.61 -3.06 -10.80
CA ASP A 150 -14.10 -3.41 -12.12
C ASP A 150 -12.60 -3.21 -12.23
N LEU A 151 -12.04 -2.40 -11.35
CA LEU A 151 -10.62 -2.17 -11.19
C LEU A 151 -10.26 -2.05 -9.72
N ILE A 152 -9.34 -2.87 -9.24
CA ILE A 152 -8.59 -2.63 -8.01
C ILE A 152 -7.19 -2.21 -8.41
N TYR A 153 -6.79 -1.02 -7.99
CA TYR A 153 -5.47 -0.45 -8.21
C TYR A 153 -4.76 -0.30 -6.86
N SER A 154 -3.52 -0.76 -6.74
CA SER A 154 -2.74 -0.65 -5.50
C SER A 154 -1.28 -0.38 -5.81
N SER A 155 -0.75 0.77 -5.40
CA SER A 155 0.64 1.13 -5.65
C SER A 155 1.42 1.26 -4.35
N LEU A 156 2.42 0.40 -4.16
CA LEU A 156 3.34 0.40 -3.00
C LEU A 156 2.62 0.38 -1.64
N ALA A 157 1.53 -0.39 -1.54
CA ALA A 157 0.76 -0.58 -0.31
C ALA A 157 0.83 -2.02 0.21
N VAL A 158 0.67 -3.03 -0.67
CA VAL A 158 0.49 -4.43 -0.25
C VAL A 158 1.74 -5.07 0.39
N GLN A 159 2.93 -4.46 0.27
CA GLN A 159 4.11 -4.90 1.01
C GLN A 159 3.98 -4.76 2.54
N TRP A 160 3.03 -3.97 3.00
CA TRP A 160 2.75 -3.77 4.42
C TRP A 160 1.75 -4.78 4.98
N CYS A 161 1.14 -5.58 4.11
CA CYS A 161 0.19 -6.61 4.51
C CYS A 161 0.91 -7.84 5.05
N SER A 162 0.38 -8.38 6.14
CA SER A 162 0.91 -9.57 6.81
C SER A 162 0.63 -10.83 6.00
N ASP A 163 -0.57 -10.90 5.43
CA ASP A 163 -1.05 -12.03 4.62
C ASP A 163 -1.43 -11.55 3.21
N PHE A 164 -0.52 -11.69 2.26
CA PHE A 164 -0.78 -11.32 0.89
C PHE A 164 -1.75 -12.28 0.18
N ALA A 165 -1.84 -13.54 0.64
CA ALA A 165 -2.85 -14.46 0.10
C ALA A 165 -4.28 -13.99 0.46
N ALA A 166 -4.47 -13.46 1.69
CA ALA A 166 -5.74 -12.86 2.08
C ALA A 166 -6.07 -11.61 1.23
N VAL A 167 -5.08 -10.78 0.89
CA VAL A 167 -5.29 -9.63 -0.01
C VAL A 167 -5.77 -10.09 -1.39
N LEU A 168 -5.16 -11.14 -1.95
CA LEU A 168 -5.57 -11.69 -3.24
C LEU A 168 -6.96 -12.33 -3.19
N ALA A 169 -7.29 -13.04 -2.11
CA ALA A 169 -8.62 -13.61 -1.90
C ALA A 169 -9.70 -12.53 -1.80
N GLU A 170 -9.45 -11.45 -1.07
CA GLU A 170 -10.35 -10.31 -0.97
C GLU A 170 -10.48 -9.57 -2.32
N ALA A 171 -9.39 -9.39 -3.05
CA ALA A 171 -9.44 -8.83 -4.40
C ALA A 171 -10.29 -9.69 -5.34
N GLN A 172 -10.09 -11.02 -5.33
CA GLN A 172 -10.91 -11.97 -6.10
C GLN A 172 -12.39 -11.88 -5.73
N ARG A 173 -12.70 -11.79 -4.42
CA ARG A 173 -14.09 -11.69 -3.93
C ARG A 173 -14.77 -10.40 -4.41
N VAL A 174 -14.06 -9.26 -4.30
CA VAL A 174 -14.64 -7.92 -4.55
C VAL A 174 -14.70 -7.59 -6.04
N LEU A 175 -13.78 -8.10 -6.86
CA LEU A 175 -13.79 -7.90 -8.30
C LEU A 175 -15.00 -8.56 -8.96
N GLN A 176 -15.57 -7.92 -9.97
CA GLN A 176 -16.51 -8.54 -10.88
C GLN A 176 -15.80 -9.54 -11.82
N PRO A 177 -16.49 -10.58 -12.35
CA PRO A 177 -15.93 -11.44 -13.39
C PRO A 177 -15.41 -10.62 -14.59
N GLY A 178 -14.23 -10.94 -15.10
CA GLY A 178 -13.55 -10.21 -16.16
C GLY A 178 -12.78 -8.95 -15.72
N SER A 179 -12.92 -8.54 -14.48
CA SER A 179 -12.33 -7.31 -13.92
C SER A 179 -10.88 -7.49 -13.44
N VAL A 180 -10.17 -6.39 -13.20
CA VAL A 180 -8.72 -6.36 -13.09
C VAL A 180 -8.26 -5.92 -11.69
N LEU A 181 -7.29 -6.66 -11.14
CA LEU A 181 -6.40 -6.21 -10.07
C LEU A 181 -5.06 -5.80 -10.69
N ALA A 182 -4.64 -4.55 -10.46
CA ALA A 182 -3.29 -4.10 -10.76
C ALA A 182 -2.59 -3.68 -9.47
N PHE A 183 -1.42 -4.24 -9.19
CA PHE A 183 -0.66 -3.80 -8.03
C PHE A 183 0.83 -3.63 -8.33
N ALA A 184 1.46 -2.69 -7.61
CA ALA A 184 2.90 -2.60 -7.48
C ALA A 184 3.31 -2.79 -6.03
N SER A 185 4.40 -3.51 -5.81
CA SER A 185 4.91 -3.85 -4.48
C SER A 185 6.43 -3.90 -4.47
N LEU A 186 7.03 -3.89 -3.29
CA LEU A 186 8.47 -4.08 -3.12
C LEU A 186 8.80 -5.53 -2.79
N CYS A 187 9.93 -6.04 -3.31
CA CYS A 187 10.42 -7.37 -2.97
C CYS A 187 11.87 -7.36 -2.45
N THR A 188 12.34 -8.54 -2.05
CA THR A 188 13.71 -8.78 -1.58
C THR A 188 14.73 -8.21 -2.57
N GLY A 189 15.79 -7.61 -2.07
CA GLY A 189 16.77 -6.85 -2.85
C GLY A 189 16.56 -5.33 -2.75
N THR A 190 15.38 -4.87 -2.33
CA THR A 190 15.12 -3.44 -2.06
C THR A 190 16.03 -2.93 -0.96
N LEU A 191 16.66 -1.76 -1.21
CA LEU A 191 17.60 -1.07 -0.32
C LEU A 191 18.76 -1.97 0.14
N HIS A 192 19.27 -2.82 -0.76
CA HIS A 192 20.35 -3.75 -0.42
C HIS A 192 21.63 -3.01 -0.01
N GLU A 193 21.92 -1.84 -0.60
CA GLU A 193 23.06 -1.00 -0.25
C GLU A 193 22.97 -0.54 1.21
N LEU A 194 21.81 -0.02 1.61
CA LEU A 194 21.54 0.42 2.99
C LEU A 194 21.61 -0.76 3.97
N ARG A 195 21.07 -1.91 3.58
CA ARG A 195 21.09 -3.14 4.38
C ARG A 195 22.52 -3.66 4.58
N GLN A 196 23.34 -3.69 3.54
CA GLN A 196 24.75 -4.13 3.62
C GLN A 196 25.57 -3.15 4.46
N SER A 197 25.37 -1.85 4.29
CA SER A 197 26.05 -0.81 5.07
C SER A 197 25.73 -0.91 6.55
N TRP A 198 24.46 -1.20 6.94
CA TRP A 198 24.09 -1.41 8.32
C TRP A 198 24.69 -2.70 8.90
N ARG A 199 24.80 -3.77 8.12
CA ARG A 199 25.48 -5.02 8.56
C ARG A 199 26.93 -4.79 8.96
N ALA A 200 27.62 -3.84 8.32
CA ALA A 200 28.98 -3.43 8.70
C ALA A 200 29.03 -2.60 10.00
N VAL A 201 27.91 -2.08 10.48
CA VAL A 201 27.81 -1.28 11.70
C VAL A 201 27.40 -2.09 12.91
N ASP A 202 26.33 -2.87 12.79
CA ASP A 202 25.80 -3.74 13.82
C ASP A 202 24.95 -4.87 13.22
N GLY A 203 24.57 -5.86 14.07
CA GLY A 203 23.75 -7.02 13.66
C GLY A 203 22.23 -6.80 13.71
N ARG A 204 21.76 -5.55 13.83
CA ARG A 204 20.34 -5.25 14.01
C ARG A 204 19.62 -5.08 12.67
N VAL A 205 18.29 -5.21 12.69
CA VAL A 205 17.43 -4.97 11.53
C VAL A 205 17.16 -3.48 11.40
N HIS A 206 17.65 -2.84 10.33
CA HIS A 206 17.49 -1.41 10.05
C HIS A 206 16.66 -1.12 8.79
N VAL A 207 16.43 -2.13 7.95
CA VAL A 207 15.65 -2.04 6.72
C VAL A 207 14.48 -3.02 6.80
N ASN A 208 13.31 -2.62 6.35
CA ASN A 208 12.12 -3.47 6.33
C ASN A 208 12.39 -4.77 5.55
N ARG A 209 11.77 -5.86 6.00
CA ARG A 209 11.78 -7.11 5.27
C ARG A 209 10.71 -7.06 4.19
N PHE A 210 11.03 -7.55 3.02
CA PHE A 210 10.12 -7.66 1.90
C PHE A 210 10.00 -9.12 1.49
N ARG A 211 8.86 -9.47 0.89
CA ARG A 211 8.59 -10.80 0.36
C ARG A 211 9.48 -11.09 -0.83
N GLU A 212 9.81 -12.34 -1.07
CA GLU A 212 10.57 -12.77 -2.25
C GLU A 212 9.72 -12.64 -3.52
N PHE A 213 10.34 -12.37 -4.66
CA PHE A 213 9.61 -12.32 -5.94
C PHE A 213 8.96 -13.66 -6.27
N ALA A 214 9.64 -14.77 -5.99
CA ALA A 214 9.10 -16.13 -6.16
C ALA A 214 7.82 -16.39 -5.34
N ASP A 215 7.68 -15.75 -4.15
CA ASP A 215 6.45 -15.85 -3.37
C ASP A 215 5.30 -15.09 -4.03
N TYR A 216 5.56 -13.92 -4.64
CA TYR A 216 4.54 -13.22 -5.43
C TYR A 216 4.09 -14.07 -6.60
N GLN A 217 5.02 -14.70 -7.33
CA GLN A 217 4.71 -15.58 -8.45
C GLN A 217 3.80 -16.74 -8.03
N ARG A 218 4.18 -17.45 -6.97
CA ARG A 218 3.42 -18.58 -6.42
C ARG A 218 2.03 -18.13 -5.93
N LEU A 219 1.96 -17.08 -5.10
CA LEU A 219 0.70 -16.63 -4.53
C LEU A 219 -0.27 -16.08 -5.59
N CYS A 220 0.22 -15.39 -6.62
CA CYS A 220 -0.60 -14.96 -7.74
C CYS A 220 -1.12 -16.16 -8.56
N ALA A 221 -0.28 -17.16 -8.82
CA ALA A 221 -0.71 -18.38 -9.52
C ALA A 221 -1.76 -19.18 -8.73
N ASP A 222 -1.64 -19.22 -7.40
CA ASP A 222 -2.56 -19.96 -6.51
C ASP A 222 -3.86 -19.18 -6.20
N SER A 223 -3.97 -17.90 -6.60
CA SER A 223 -5.06 -17.01 -6.20
C SER A 223 -6.40 -17.28 -6.90
N GLY A 224 -6.42 -18.06 -7.96
CA GLY A 224 -7.59 -18.23 -8.83
C GLY A 224 -7.84 -17.04 -9.77
N LEU A 225 -6.97 -16.01 -9.76
CA LEU A 225 -6.94 -14.94 -10.75
C LEU A 225 -6.04 -15.33 -11.93
N GLU A 226 -6.40 -14.93 -13.13
CA GLU A 226 -5.56 -15.06 -14.32
C GLU A 226 -4.42 -14.04 -14.26
N VAL A 227 -3.16 -14.46 -14.35
CA VAL A 227 -2.00 -13.57 -14.37
C VAL A 227 -1.78 -13.06 -15.79
N LEU A 228 -2.09 -11.79 -16.05
CA LEU A 228 -1.86 -11.14 -17.34
C LEU A 228 -0.40 -10.66 -17.49
N SER A 229 0.18 -10.13 -16.41
CA SER A 229 1.60 -9.79 -16.35
C SER A 229 2.08 -9.83 -14.90
N LEU A 230 3.35 -10.20 -14.71
CA LEU A 230 4.02 -10.19 -13.41
C LEU A 230 5.52 -10.01 -13.62
N ASP A 231 6.04 -8.83 -13.31
CA ASP A 231 7.41 -8.44 -13.56
C ASP A 231 8.09 -7.94 -12.28
N ASN A 232 9.41 -8.11 -12.19
CA ASN A 232 10.26 -7.47 -11.19
C ASN A 232 11.23 -6.51 -11.89
N VAL A 233 11.12 -5.21 -11.60
CA VAL A 233 11.90 -4.15 -12.26
C VAL A 233 12.67 -3.35 -11.21
N PRO A 234 14.01 -3.21 -11.34
CA PRO A 234 14.78 -2.37 -10.45
C PRO A 234 14.56 -0.87 -10.77
N HIS A 235 14.32 -0.08 -9.72
CA HIS A 235 14.34 1.37 -9.74
C HIS A 235 15.49 1.85 -8.87
N VAL A 236 16.39 2.65 -9.44
CA VAL A 236 17.56 3.15 -8.72
C VAL A 236 17.46 4.66 -8.58
N LEU A 237 17.32 5.13 -7.34
CA LEU A 237 17.43 6.53 -7.00
C LEU A 237 18.85 6.85 -6.57
N HIS A 238 19.31 8.08 -6.83
CA HIS A 238 20.65 8.54 -6.45
C HIS A 238 20.57 9.72 -5.50
N TYR A 239 21.30 9.65 -4.40
CA TYR A 239 21.34 10.66 -3.35
C TYR A 239 22.73 11.27 -3.23
N ALA A 240 22.79 12.52 -2.86
CA ALA A 240 24.06 13.18 -2.58
C ALA A 240 24.78 12.52 -1.38
N ASP A 241 24.00 12.14 -0.37
CA ASP A 241 24.46 11.45 0.85
C ASP A 241 23.37 10.55 1.46
N VAL A 242 23.76 9.71 2.44
CA VAL A 242 22.84 8.78 3.13
C VAL A 242 21.80 9.54 3.97
N ARG A 243 22.07 10.78 4.37
CA ARG A 243 21.12 11.57 5.17
C ARG A 243 19.90 11.94 4.34
N GLY A 244 20.10 12.27 3.06
CA GLY A 244 19.01 12.49 2.09
C GLY A 244 18.08 11.29 2.01
N LEU A 245 18.64 10.08 1.79
CA LEU A 245 17.88 8.84 1.75
C LEU A 245 17.11 8.58 3.06
N THR A 246 17.79 8.68 4.21
CA THR A 246 17.15 8.40 5.50
C THR A 246 16.09 9.45 5.88
N HIS A 247 16.26 10.69 5.43
CA HIS A 247 15.28 11.76 5.61
C HIS A 247 14.03 11.50 4.79
N GLU A 248 14.19 11.11 3.51
CA GLU A 248 13.08 10.74 2.63
C GLU A 248 12.28 9.58 3.19
N LEU A 249 12.92 8.47 3.56
CA LEU A 249 12.26 7.30 4.17
C LEU A 249 11.48 7.67 5.43
N LYS A 250 11.99 8.62 6.23
CA LYS A 250 11.29 9.12 7.42
C LYS A 250 10.06 9.96 7.06
N ASN A 251 10.18 10.84 6.09
CA ASN A 251 9.10 11.73 5.66
C ASN A 251 7.96 10.97 4.94
N LEU A 252 8.29 9.85 4.29
CA LEU A 252 7.32 8.91 3.74
C LEU A 252 6.61 8.07 4.81
N GLY A 253 7.09 8.05 6.06
CA GLY A 253 6.60 7.11 7.07
C GLY A 253 7.04 5.66 6.84
N ALA A 254 7.87 5.41 5.82
CA ALA A 254 8.33 4.08 5.40
C ALA A 254 9.65 3.66 6.06
N HIS A 255 10.03 4.30 7.17
CA HIS A 255 11.21 3.91 7.95
C HIS A 255 11.06 2.49 8.51
N ASN A 256 12.12 1.96 9.14
CA ASN A 256 12.08 0.62 9.73
C ASN A 256 10.96 0.48 10.78
N LEU A 257 9.93 -0.28 10.47
CA LEU A 257 8.78 -0.58 11.33
C LEU A 257 8.82 -2.01 11.91
N ASN A 258 9.87 -2.80 11.58
CA ASN A 258 9.99 -4.18 12.05
C ASN A 258 10.02 -4.30 13.58
N PRO A 259 9.55 -5.43 14.14
CA PRO A 259 9.80 -5.78 15.52
C PRO A 259 11.31 -5.85 15.81
N GLY A 260 11.73 -5.43 17.01
CA GLY A 260 13.15 -5.48 17.41
C GLY A 260 14.03 -4.38 16.79
N ARG A 261 13.45 -3.34 16.18
CA ARG A 261 14.21 -2.15 15.81
C ARG A 261 14.84 -1.54 17.05
N PRO A 262 16.04 -0.90 16.94
CA PRO A 262 16.65 -0.19 18.05
C PRO A 262 15.76 0.95 18.53
N ASP A 263 15.43 1.00 19.81
CA ASP A 263 14.82 2.16 20.43
C ASP A 263 15.89 3.23 20.71
N GLY A 264 15.60 4.47 20.31
CA GLY A 264 16.44 5.63 20.55
C GLY A 264 17.22 6.14 19.33
N LEU A 265 17.96 7.23 19.56
CA LEU A 265 18.75 7.90 18.52
C LEU A 265 19.97 7.06 18.14
N THR A 266 20.26 6.98 16.85
CA THR A 266 21.50 6.39 16.35
C THR A 266 22.69 7.24 16.82
N GLY A 267 23.53 6.71 17.70
CA GLY A 267 24.68 7.44 18.22
C GLY A 267 25.65 7.88 17.09
N ARG A 268 26.33 9.01 17.31
CA ARG A 268 27.23 9.65 16.32
C ARG A 268 28.25 8.66 15.71
N ALA A 269 28.83 7.79 16.52
CA ALA A 269 29.82 6.80 16.05
C ALA A 269 29.20 5.76 15.10
N ARG A 270 27.97 5.31 15.36
CA ARG A 270 27.25 4.39 14.46
C ARG A 270 26.90 5.07 13.14
N MET A 271 26.44 6.32 13.19
CA MET A 271 26.14 7.11 12.00
C MET A 271 27.38 7.31 11.12
N LEU A 272 28.54 7.64 11.71
CA LEU A 272 29.79 7.77 10.94
C LEU A 272 30.20 6.47 10.28
N ARG A 273 30.07 5.33 10.97
CA ARG A 273 30.35 4.01 10.36
C ARG A 273 29.37 3.70 9.22
N LEU A 274 28.08 4.01 9.38
CA LEU A 274 27.10 3.85 8.28
C LEU A 274 27.47 4.70 7.08
N LEU A 275 27.79 5.98 7.27
CA LEU A 275 28.21 6.89 6.19
C LEU A 275 29.41 6.32 5.44
N HIS A 276 30.45 5.88 6.18
CA HIS A 276 31.65 5.30 5.58
C HIS A 276 31.34 4.00 4.81
N ALA A 277 30.54 3.11 5.37
CA ALA A 277 30.16 1.85 4.70
C ALA A 277 29.30 2.10 3.44
N TYR A 278 28.42 3.09 3.46
CA TYR A 278 27.60 3.40 2.28
C TYR A 278 28.38 4.08 1.16
N GLU A 279 29.44 4.84 1.49
CA GLU A 279 30.32 5.48 0.49
C GLU A 279 30.97 4.46 -0.47
N THR A 280 31.13 3.20 -0.08
CA THR A 280 31.65 2.14 -0.96
C THR A 280 30.76 1.86 -2.18
N PHE A 281 29.50 2.27 -2.14
CA PHE A 281 28.54 2.15 -3.25
C PHE A 281 28.48 3.39 -4.14
N ARG A 282 29.27 4.46 -3.85
CA ARG A 282 29.20 5.71 -4.61
C ARG A 282 29.52 5.50 -6.08
N THR A 283 28.67 6.07 -6.92
CA THR A 283 28.82 6.15 -8.37
C THR A 283 29.02 7.61 -8.80
N PRO A 284 29.33 7.89 -10.06
CA PRO A 284 29.34 9.26 -10.58
C PRO A 284 28.01 10.00 -10.46
N LEU A 285 26.87 9.26 -10.36
CA LEU A 285 25.53 9.83 -10.20
C LEU A 285 25.16 10.10 -8.72
N GLY A 286 25.98 9.65 -7.78
CA GLY A 286 25.71 9.75 -6.34
C GLY A 286 25.64 8.37 -5.67
N LEU A 287 25.06 8.34 -4.45
CA LEU A 287 24.83 7.11 -3.70
C LEU A 287 23.54 6.43 -4.20
N PRO A 288 23.60 5.22 -4.75
CA PRO A 288 22.42 4.52 -5.23
C PRO A 288 21.57 4.01 -4.06
N ALA A 289 20.28 4.00 -4.26
CA ALA A 289 19.32 3.26 -3.44
C ALA A 289 18.41 2.47 -4.38
N THR A 290 18.58 1.17 -4.39
CA THR A 290 17.86 0.27 -5.31
C THR A 290 16.57 -0.20 -4.70
N TYR A 291 15.48 -0.08 -5.45
CA TYR A 291 14.16 -0.61 -5.11
C TYR A 291 13.79 -1.69 -6.13
N GLN A 292 13.56 -2.91 -5.66
CA GLN A 292 13.06 -4.01 -6.48
C GLN A 292 11.54 -3.96 -6.49
N VAL A 293 10.95 -3.53 -7.61
CA VAL A 293 9.51 -3.29 -7.72
C VAL A 293 8.85 -4.42 -8.51
N VAL A 294 7.91 -5.09 -7.86
CA VAL A 294 7.02 -6.06 -8.49
C VAL A 294 5.84 -5.30 -9.08
N TYR A 295 5.58 -5.51 -10.36
CA TYR A 295 4.37 -5.06 -11.05
C TYR A 295 3.53 -6.27 -11.43
N ALA A 296 2.25 -6.23 -11.15
CA ALA A 296 1.34 -7.31 -11.52
C ALA A 296 0.02 -6.74 -12.03
N VAL A 297 -0.50 -7.40 -13.06
CA VAL A 297 -1.87 -7.22 -13.55
C VAL A 297 -2.51 -8.60 -13.61
N LEU A 298 -3.60 -8.78 -12.86
CA LEU A 298 -4.35 -10.02 -12.79
C LEU A 298 -5.80 -9.75 -13.17
N ARG A 299 -6.48 -10.76 -13.68
CA ARG A 299 -7.90 -10.69 -14.08
C ARG A 299 -8.71 -11.75 -13.34
N LYS A 300 -9.87 -11.38 -12.84
CA LYS A 300 -10.83 -12.37 -12.37
C LYS A 300 -11.43 -13.10 -13.59
N PRO A 301 -11.34 -14.44 -13.65
CA PRO A 301 -11.94 -15.20 -14.76
C PRO A 301 -13.43 -14.87 -14.93
N LEU A 302 -13.92 -14.96 -16.16
CA LEU A 302 -15.35 -14.95 -16.42
C LEU A 302 -15.99 -16.19 -15.80
N GLU A 303 -17.16 -16.07 -15.20
CA GLU A 303 -17.92 -17.23 -14.75
C GLU A 303 -18.27 -18.09 -15.96
N GLN A 304 -17.88 -19.38 -15.93
CA GLN A 304 -18.24 -20.31 -17.01
C GLN A 304 -19.75 -20.49 -17.00
N GLY A 305 -20.43 -19.93 -18.00
CA GLY A 305 -21.84 -20.19 -18.23
C GLY A 305 -22.77 -18.98 -18.33
N GLN A 306 -22.27 -17.74 -18.38
CA GLN A 306 -23.11 -16.61 -18.82
C GLN A 306 -22.75 -16.24 -20.26
N PRO A 307 -23.69 -16.43 -21.23
CA PRO A 307 -23.54 -15.96 -22.59
C PRO A 307 -23.54 -14.42 -22.67
#